data_4b0578c8321e70010efa2b2b8d6421ad
#
_entry.id   4b0578c8321e70010efa2b2b8d6421ad
#
_cell.length_a   1.000
_cell.length_b   1.000
_cell.length_c   1.000
_cell.angle_alpha   90.00
_cell.angle_beta   90.00
_cell.angle_gamma   90.00
#
_symmetry.space_group_name_H-M   'P 1'
#
loop_
_entity.id
_entity.type
_entity.pdbx_description
1 polymer ?
#
loop_
_entity_poly.entity_id
_entity_poly.type
_entity_poly.pdbx_seq_one_letter_code
_entity_poly.pdbx_strand_id
1 'polypeptide(L)'
;LNTPAVVRFTAPSDPRRHLRAAAALGADTADAPPEAAGEILADRVMHFMKLTDMPNGLSAVGYTPDDIPALVKGTLPQHRVTKLSPIEAGELELTKLFEDSMQVW
;
A
#
# COMPACT_ATOMS: atom_id res chain seq x y z
N LEU A 1 6.76 -5.16 0.70
CA LEU A 1 6.84 -4.17 1.79
C LEU A 1 5.83 -3.03 1.61
N ASN A 2 5.64 -2.54 0.39
CA ASN A 2 4.82 -1.35 0.10
C ASN A 2 3.31 -1.65 0.00
N THR A 3 2.89 -2.89 0.04
CA THR A 3 1.50 -3.28 -0.21
C THR A 3 0.50 -2.59 0.73
N PRO A 4 0.73 -2.43 2.04
CA PRO A 4 -0.21 -1.71 2.90
C PRO A 4 -0.47 -0.27 2.45
N ALA A 5 0.57 0.47 2.09
CA ALA A 5 0.42 1.84 1.57
C ALA A 5 -0.32 1.86 0.23
N VAL A 6 -0.01 0.93 -0.66
CA VAL A 6 -0.63 0.83 -1.99
C VAL A 6 -2.12 0.51 -1.89
N VAL A 7 -2.54 -0.44 -1.05
CA VAL A 7 -3.97 -0.78 -0.94
C VAL A 7 -4.79 0.36 -0.32
N ARG A 8 -4.21 1.12 0.61
CA ARG A 8 -4.85 2.35 1.12
C ARG A 8 -5.03 3.39 0.01
N PHE A 9 -4.01 3.58 -0.80
CA PHE A 9 -4.02 4.52 -1.92
C PHE A 9 -5.04 4.14 -2.99
N THR A 10 -5.14 2.86 -3.35
CA THR A 10 -6.02 2.42 -4.44
C THR A 10 -7.46 2.16 -4.01
N ALA A 11 -7.73 1.95 -2.73
CA ALA A 11 -9.06 1.57 -2.23
C ALA A 11 -10.20 2.52 -2.64
N PRO A 12 -10.01 3.86 -2.67
CA PRO A 12 -11.08 4.77 -3.10
C PRO A 12 -11.54 4.54 -4.54
N SER A 13 -10.72 3.94 -5.40
CA SER A 13 -11.11 3.65 -6.79
C SER A 13 -12.15 2.54 -6.91
N ASP A 14 -12.10 1.56 -6.01
CA ASP A 14 -13.09 0.45 -5.93
C ASP A 14 -13.08 -0.16 -4.53
N PRO A 15 -13.79 0.47 -3.57
CA PRO A 15 -13.84 -0.02 -2.18
C PRO A 15 -14.39 -1.45 -2.07
N ARG A 16 -15.35 -1.80 -2.92
CA ARG A 16 -15.99 -3.12 -2.90
C ARG A 16 -15.00 -4.24 -3.24
N ARG A 17 -14.14 -4.04 -4.23
CA ARG A 17 -13.08 -5.02 -4.56
C ARG A 17 -12.07 -5.16 -3.44
N HIS A 18 -11.70 -4.06 -2.79
CA HIS A 18 -10.77 -4.08 -1.66
C HIS A 18 -11.39 -4.82 -0.45
N LEU A 19 -12.67 -4.59 -0.15
CA LEU A 19 -13.38 -5.35 0.89
C LEU A 19 -13.48 -6.85 0.56
N ARG A 20 -13.74 -7.21 -0.69
CA ARG A 20 -13.74 -8.62 -1.12
C ARG A 20 -12.36 -9.26 -0.93
N ALA A 21 -11.29 -8.58 -1.26
CA ALA A 21 -9.94 -9.06 -1.03
C ALA A 21 -9.65 -9.22 0.47
N ALA A 22 -10.05 -8.26 1.29
CA ALA A 22 -9.91 -8.33 2.74
C ALA A 22 -10.67 -9.52 3.34
N ALA A 23 -11.90 -9.76 2.89
CA ALA A 23 -12.72 -10.92 3.30
C ALA A 23 -12.05 -12.24 2.91
N ALA A 24 -11.50 -12.33 1.70
CA ALA A 24 -10.75 -13.51 1.25
C ALA A 24 -9.50 -13.78 2.11
N LEU A 25 -8.91 -12.74 2.69
CA LEU A 25 -7.80 -12.82 3.64
C LEU A 25 -8.26 -13.00 5.10
N GLY A 26 -9.55 -13.21 5.35
CA GLY A 26 -10.11 -13.53 6.65
C GLY A 26 -10.60 -12.34 7.49
N ALA A 27 -10.76 -11.14 6.91
CA ALA A 27 -11.39 -10.01 7.60
C ALA A 27 -12.90 -10.18 7.69
N ASP A 28 -13.50 -9.71 8.78
CA ASP A 28 -14.94 -9.50 8.86
C ASP A 28 -15.28 -8.16 8.18
N THR A 29 -16.01 -8.24 7.08
CA THR A 29 -16.40 -7.07 6.27
C THR A 29 -17.91 -6.86 6.21
N ALA A 30 -18.70 -7.58 7.01
CA ALA A 30 -20.16 -7.60 6.92
C ALA A 30 -20.79 -6.20 7.06
N ASP A 31 -20.27 -5.39 7.99
CA ASP A 31 -20.78 -4.04 8.30
C ASP A 31 -19.74 -2.95 7.96
N ALA A 32 -18.73 -3.27 7.16
CA ALA A 32 -17.65 -2.34 6.87
C ALA A 32 -18.11 -1.23 5.92
N PRO A 33 -17.93 0.05 6.28
CA PRO A 33 -18.21 1.15 5.36
C PRO A 33 -17.16 1.20 4.23
N PRO A 34 -17.53 1.72 3.05
CA PRO A 34 -16.60 1.83 1.92
C PRO A 34 -15.29 2.57 2.25
N GLU A 35 -15.38 3.59 3.09
CA GLU A 35 -14.22 4.41 3.50
C GLU A 35 -13.17 3.62 4.30
N ALA A 36 -13.56 2.53 4.95
CA ALA A 36 -12.68 1.68 5.73
C ALA A 36 -11.97 0.61 4.89
N ALA A 37 -12.32 0.45 3.61
CA ALA A 37 -11.84 -0.65 2.77
C ALA A 37 -10.31 -0.73 2.70
N GLY A 38 -9.64 0.41 2.55
CA GLY A 38 -8.17 0.47 2.47
C GLY A 38 -7.51 0.03 3.75
N GLU A 39 -7.99 0.51 4.89
CA GLU A 39 -7.44 0.14 6.21
C GLU A 39 -7.68 -1.33 6.53
N ILE A 40 -8.90 -1.84 6.31
CA ILE A 40 -9.22 -3.25 6.59
C ILE A 40 -8.33 -4.18 5.77
N LEU A 41 -8.13 -3.90 4.48
CA LEU A 41 -7.25 -4.70 3.64
C LEU A 41 -5.78 -4.55 4.05
N ALA A 42 -5.32 -3.33 4.34
CA ALA A 42 -3.96 -3.10 4.81
C ALA A 42 -3.67 -3.85 6.12
N ASP A 43 -4.60 -3.83 7.07
CA ASP A 43 -4.47 -4.56 8.35
C ASP A 43 -4.32 -6.08 8.12
N ARG A 44 -5.08 -6.65 7.17
CA ARG A 44 -4.93 -8.08 6.85
C ARG A 44 -3.57 -8.40 6.23
N VAL A 45 -3.10 -7.55 5.32
CA VAL A 45 -1.76 -7.69 4.72
C VAL A 45 -0.68 -7.60 5.81
N MET A 46 -0.75 -6.58 6.67
CA MET A 46 0.21 -6.41 7.77
C MET A 46 0.17 -7.58 8.76
N HIS A 47 -1.01 -8.14 9.03
CA HIS A 47 -1.13 -9.35 9.85
C HIS A 47 -0.28 -10.50 9.29
N PHE A 48 -0.37 -10.77 8.00
CA PHE A 48 0.44 -11.81 7.36
C PHE A 48 1.92 -11.45 7.30
N MET A 49 2.24 -10.17 7.07
CA MET A 49 3.62 -9.71 7.10
C MET A 49 4.28 -9.98 8.46
N LYS A 50 3.55 -9.72 9.55
CA LYS A 50 4.01 -10.00 10.92
C LYS A 50 4.16 -11.50 11.18
N LEU A 51 3.19 -12.32 10.74
CA LEU A 51 3.25 -13.77 10.90
C LEU A 51 4.42 -14.43 10.16
N THR A 52 4.89 -13.81 9.10
CA THR A 52 5.99 -14.32 8.27
C THR A 52 7.31 -13.61 8.52
N ASP A 53 7.41 -12.86 9.63
CA ASP A 53 8.60 -12.09 10.01
C ASP A 53 9.12 -11.17 8.91
N MET A 54 8.22 -10.61 8.09
CA MET A 54 8.62 -9.63 7.09
C MET A 54 9.09 -8.32 7.73
N PRO A 55 10.08 -7.65 7.14
CA PRO A 55 10.53 -6.36 7.64
C PRO A 55 9.40 -5.32 7.70
N ASN A 56 9.40 -4.51 8.75
CA ASN A 56 8.43 -3.42 8.90
C ASN A 56 8.82 -2.22 8.05
N GLY A 57 8.44 -2.27 6.78
CA GLY A 57 8.67 -1.18 5.85
C GLY A 57 10.09 -1.04 5.34
N LEU A 58 10.31 0.01 4.59
CA LEU A 58 11.58 0.28 3.91
C LEU A 58 12.71 0.61 4.88
N SER A 59 12.40 1.26 6.01
CA SER A 59 13.41 1.58 7.03
C SER A 59 14.03 0.32 7.62
N ALA A 60 13.27 -0.76 7.74
CA ALA A 60 13.78 -2.04 8.26
C ALA A 60 14.74 -2.76 7.30
N VAL A 61 14.81 -2.34 6.04
CA VAL A 61 15.76 -2.86 5.04
C VAL A 61 16.82 -1.83 4.62
N GLY A 62 16.98 -0.77 5.41
CA GLY A 62 18.09 0.17 5.30
C GLY A 62 17.82 1.45 4.50
N TYR A 63 16.60 1.67 4.01
CA TYR A 63 16.25 2.95 3.39
C TYR A 63 15.91 4.01 4.43
N THR A 64 16.18 5.25 4.06
CA THR A 64 15.86 6.45 4.85
C THR A 64 14.98 7.40 4.05
N PRO A 65 14.33 8.39 4.68
CA PRO A 65 13.59 9.42 3.93
C PRO A 65 14.40 10.13 2.85
N ASP A 66 15.73 10.23 3.02
CA ASP A 66 16.62 10.85 2.04
C ASP A 66 16.73 10.05 0.73
N ASP A 67 16.37 8.78 0.74
CA ASP A 67 16.36 7.91 -0.45
C ASP A 67 15.09 8.07 -1.31
N ILE A 68 14.03 8.68 -0.76
CA ILE A 68 12.72 8.78 -1.43
C ILE A 68 12.81 9.45 -2.80
N PRO A 69 13.52 10.57 -3.01
CA PRO A 69 13.63 11.18 -4.33
C PRO A 69 14.23 10.23 -5.39
N ALA A 70 15.23 9.43 -5.00
CA ALA A 70 15.83 8.46 -5.91
C ALA A 70 14.88 7.28 -6.23
N LEU A 71 14.13 6.81 -5.22
CA LEU A 71 13.10 5.77 -5.39
C LEU A 71 11.99 6.24 -6.32
N VAL A 72 11.51 7.47 -6.17
CA VAL A 72 10.49 8.08 -7.05
C VAL A 72 11.02 8.20 -8.46
N LYS A 73 12.23 8.73 -8.64
CA LYS A 73 12.89 8.86 -9.96
C LYS A 73 13.02 7.53 -10.67
N GLY A 74 13.33 6.46 -9.95
CA GLY A 74 13.43 5.11 -10.52
C GLY A 74 12.09 4.48 -10.86
N THR A 75 11.01 4.87 -10.15
CA THR A 75 9.68 4.28 -10.31
C THR A 75 8.85 4.97 -11.38
N LEU A 76 8.93 6.28 -11.52
CA LEU A 76 8.15 7.06 -12.48
C LEU A 76 8.18 6.51 -13.92
N PRO A 77 9.36 6.13 -14.50
CA PRO A 77 9.41 5.61 -15.85
C PRO A 77 8.91 4.15 -15.98
N GLN A 78 8.56 3.49 -14.89
CA GLN A 78 8.05 2.11 -14.91
C GLN A 78 6.58 2.07 -15.33
N HIS A 79 6.31 2.42 -16.59
CA HIS A 79 4.94 2.59 -17.12
C HIS A 79 4.10 1.33 -17.05
N ARG A 80 4.71 0.15 -17.05
CA ARG A 80 4.01 -1.13 -16.81
C ARG A 80 3.37 -1.23 -15.43
N VAL A 81 3.75 -0.36 -14.50
CA VAL A 81 3.19 -0.30 -13.13
C VAL A 81 2.40 0.97 -12.95
N THR A 82 3.02 2.14 -13.20
CA THR A 82 2.42 3.44 -12.92
C THR A 82 1.19 3.74 -13.78
N LYS A 83 1.19 3.35 -15.07
CA LYS A 83 0.07 3.58 -15.98
C LYS A 83 -1.08 2.58 -15.84
N LEU A 84 -0.87 1.48 -15.12
CA LEU A 84 -1.93 0.50 -14.83
C LEU A 84 -2.60 0.76 -13.48
N SER A 85 -2.12 1.73 -12.72
CA SER A 85 -2.76 2.14 -11.47
C SER A 85 -4.17 2.69 -11.73
N PRO A 86 -5.18 2.28 -10.94
CA PRO A 86 -6.54 2.82 -11.08
C PRO A 86 -6.67 4.28 -10.63
N ILE A 87 -5.65 4.78 -9.93
CA ILE A 87 -5.51 6.19 -9.53
C ILE A 87 -4.17 6.68 -10.08
N GLU A 88 -4.13 7.91 -10.57
CA GLU A 88 -2.90 8.50 -11.10
C GLU A 88 -1.76 8.41 -10.08
N ALA A 89 -0.64 7.85 -10.50
CA ALA A 89 0.56 7.66 -9.70
C ALA A 89 1.70 8.52 -10.25
N GLY A 90 1.58 9.83 -10.06
CA GLY A 90 2.59 10.82 -10.42
C GLY A 90 3.67 10.94 -9.34
N GLU A 91 4.51 11.96 -9.46
CA GLU A 91 5.64 12.18 -8.55
C GLU A 91 5.19 12.39 -7.10
N LEU A 92 4.15 13.21 -6.87
CA LEU A 92 3.64 13.49 -5.53
C LEU A 92 3.02 12.24 -4.88
N GLU A 93 2.25 11.49 -5.63
CA GLU A 93 1.61 10.25 -5.16
C GLU A 93 2.65 9.19 -4.82
N LEU A 94 3.67 9.01 -5.67
CA LEU A 94 4.77 8.08 -5.41
C LEU A 94 5.59 8.50 -4.20
N THR A 95 5.86 9.78 -4.03
CA THR A 95 6.55 10.31 -2.86
C THR A 95 5.80 9.93 -1.58
N LYS A 96 4.49 10.20 -1.55
CA LYS A 96 3.63 9.85 -0.41
C LYS A 96 3.59 8.34 -0.16
N LEU A 97 3.50 7.54 -1.21
CA LEU A 97 3.52 6.08 -1.09
C LEU A 97 4.82 5.56 -0.49
N PHE A 98 5.96 6.12 -0.85
CA PHE A 98 7.24 5.76 -0.25
C PHE A 98 7.36 6.23 1.20
N GLU A 99 6.88 7.44 1.52
CA GLU A 99 6.81 7.93 2.91
C GLU A 99 5.97 6.97 3.78
N ASP A 100 4.76 6.61 3.33
CA ASP A 100 3.86 5.71 4.03
C ASP A 100 4.39 4.26 4.10
N SER A 101 5.36 3.92 3.27
CA SER A 101 6.03 2.61 3.24
C SER A 101 7.29 2.54 4.09
N MET A 102 7.76 3.65 4.65
CA MET A 102 8.98 3.65 5.49
C MET A 102 8.81 2.80 6.74
N GLN A 103 7.64 2.91 7.38
CA GLN A 103 7.24 2.08 8.51
C GLN A 103 5.72 1.84 8.39
N VAL A 104 5.29 0.59 8.30
CA VAL A 104 3.89 0.25 8.00
C VAL A 104 3.09 -0.20 9.24
N TRP A 105 3.76 -0.55 10.34
CA TRP A 105 3.14 -0.78 11.66
C TRP A 105 4.03 -0.32 12.80
#